data_2aa3b2235f4320005adbf8bccce59fe2
#
_entry.id   2aa3b2235f4320005adbf8bccce59fe2
#
_cell.length_a   1.000
_cell.length_b   1.000
_cell.length_c   1.000
_cell.angle_alpha   90.00
_cell.angle_beta   90.00
_cell.angle_gamma   90.00
#
_symmetry.space_group_name_H-M   'P 1'
#
loop_
_entity.id
_entity.type
_entity.pdbx_description
1 polymer ?
#
loop_
_entity_poly.entity_id
_entity_poly.type
_entity_poly.pdbx_seq_one_letter_code
_entity_poly.pdbx_strand_id
1 'polypeptide(L)'
;MFKHRKLLILAILLLALAAIGFFLYHRTTQLPEAAALLPEGDLLIYANLKPLHLFDLANAGPIKMEGEYKDFVDQTGIQFERDLDEVAMSRRDTPDGRDVESSEIFVGRFDQERLKKYFQNLASGSEQYRDVTVYSISHEGHIVRAALLAGGKIAATNMRSPEPMHGIIDRTFKSSRGPTLLKEHYSDIPLGSLAWLIDRIPSKPDNIQLPGGFTLTLPGDTVAVGSLRYAGSLLLRADVFAQSEAQAKQVVDSANTHLALVRGIGQIMGNRGPDKDIRAAFESIQVAQKENVAVFTATIPQTILKKIWSEAQPEASTPAPSVTPNPSATPVPRRRRH
;
A
#
# COMPACT_ATOMS: atom_id res chain seq x y z
N MET A 1 -53.87 -2.33 -25.18
CA MET A 1 -53.47 -1.93 -23.82
C MET A 1 -52.22 -2.63 -23.28
N PHE A 2 -51.96 -3.90 -23.57
CA PHE A 2 -50.79 -4.67 -23.07
C PHE A 2 -49.41 -4.24 -23.61
N LYS A 3 -49.31 -3.71 -24.86
CA LYS A 3 -48.03 -3.28 -25.47
C LYS A 3 -47.41 -2.08 -24.77
N HIS A 4 -48.21 -1.08 -24.39
CA HIS A 4 -47.69 0.14 -23.73
C HIS A 4 -47.19 -0.15 -22.30
N ARG A 5 -47.79 -1.10 -21.59
CA ARG A 5 -47.38 -1.52 -20.25
C ARG A 5 -45.98 -2.18 -20.26
N LYS A 6 -45.71 -3.03 -21.26
CA LYS A 6 -44.38 -3.67 -21.43
C LYS A 6 -43.32 -2.65 -21.82
N LEU A 7 -43.66 -1.68 -22.69
CA LEU A 7 -42.76 -0.59 -23.07
C LEU A 7 -42.43 0.31 -21.87
N LEU A 8 -43.40 0.61 -21.02
CA LEU A 8 -43.21 1.42 -19.82
C LEU A 8 -42.34 0.71 -18.78
N ILE A 9 -42.56 -0.59 -18.57
CA ILE A 9 -41.70 -1.41 -17.69
C ILE A 9 -40.26 -1.46 -18.21
N LEU A 10 -40.05 -1.64 -19.52
CA LEU A 10 -38.74 -1.66 -20.13
C LEU A 10 -38.00 -0.30 -19.98
N ALA A 11 -38.74 0.81 -20.18
CA ALA A 11 -38.20 2.15 -20.00
C ALA A 11 -37.79 2.40 -18.54
N ILE A 12 -38.58 2.00 -17.55
CA ILE A 12 -38.25 2.11 -16.13
C ILE A 12 -37.01 1.27 -15.79
N LEU A 13 -36.92 0.04 -16.33
CA LEU A 13 -35.76 -0.84 -16.11
C LEU A 13 -34.47 -0.24 -16.69
N LEU A 14 -34.54 0.32 -17.90
CA LEU A 14 -33.39 1.01 -18.53
C LEU A 14 -32.97 2.24 -17.74
N LEU A 15 -33.93 3.02 -17.25
CA LEU A 15 -33.69 4.20 -16.44
C LEU A 15 -33.07 3.83 -15.08
N ALA A 16 -33.52 2.75 -14.45
CA ALA A 16 -32.93 2.22 -13.22
C ALA A 16 -31.50 1.71 -13.46
N LEU A 17 -31.25 0.99 -14.55
CA LEU A 17 -29.90 0.54 -14.93
C LEU A 17 -28.97 1.71 -15.23
N ALA A 18 -29.47 2.74 -15.93
CA ALA A 18 -28.72 3.96 -16.19
C ALA A 18 -28.40 4.73 -14.90
N ALA A 19 -29.36 4.84 -13.98
CA ALA A 19 -29.18 5.47 -12.67
C ALA A 19 -28.16 4.70 -11.80
N ILE A 20 -28.26 3.35 -11.77
CA ILE A 20 -27.29 2.49 -11.09
C ILE A 20 -25.90 2.64 -11.72
N GLY A 21 -25.80 2.60 -13.06
CA GLY A 21 -24.55 2.80 -13.78
C GLY A 21 -23.93 4.19 -13.50
N PHE A 22 -24.75 5.24 -13.53
CA PHE A 22 -24.33 6.59 -13.17
C PHE A 22 -23.88 6.70 -11.72
N PHE A 23 -24.62 6.11 -10.79
CA PHE A 23 -24.26 6.11 -9.37
C PHE A 23 -22.98 5.34 -9.11
N LEU A 24 -22.80 4.17 -9.71
CA LEU A 24 -21.58 3.40 -9.62
C LEU A 24 -20.40 4.15 -10.26
N TYR A 25 -20.58 4.74 -11.44
CA TYR A 25 -19.58 5.55 -12.11
C TYR A 25 -19.17 6.75 -11.23
N HIS A 26 -20.14 7.50 -10.72
CA HIS A 26 -19.87 8.67 -9.86
C HIS A 26 -19.13 8.26 -8.58
N ARG A 27 -19.52 7.14 -7.97
CA ARG A 27 -18.88 6.63 -6.76
C ARG A 27 -17.45 6.14 -7.02
N THR A 28 -17.19 5.54 -8.18
CA THR A 28 -15.86 5.02 -8.53
C THR A 28 -14.90 6.10 -9.05
N THR A 29 -15.41 7.25 -9.48
CA THR A 29 -14.60 8.41 -9.92
C THR A 29 -14.28 9.40 -8.79
N GLN A 30 -14.90 9.25 -7.61
CA GLN A 30 -14.53 10.07 -6.46
C GLN A 30 -13.15 9.65 -5.94
N LEU A 31 -12.34 10.64 -5.60
CA LEU A 31 -11.07 10.41 -4.94
C LEU A 31 -11.28 9.66 -3.63
N PRO A 32 -10.46 8.65 -3.30
CA PRO A 32 -10.48 8.00 -2.00
C PRO A 32 -10.30 9.02 -0.88
N GLU A 33 -11.00 8.81 0.23
CA GLU A 33 -11.04 9.78 1.33
C GLU A 33 -9.65 10.06 1.90
N ALA A 34 -8.86 9.02 2.14
CA ALA A 34 -7.49 9.15 2.64
C ALA A 34 -6.60 9.92 1.64
N ALA A 35 -6.65 9.57 0.35
CA ALA A 35 -5.82 10.19 -0.67
C ALA A 35 -6.20 11.65 -0.96
N ALA A 36 -7.48 12.00 -0.83
CA ALA A 36 -7.96 13.35 -1.00
C ALA A 36 -7.46 14.34 0.07
N LEU A 37 -7.02 13.85 1.21
CA LEU A 37 -6.47 14.66 2.30
C LEU A 37 -4.95 14.88 2.19
N LEU A 38 -4.25 14.10 1.37
CA LEU A 38 -2.79 14.19 1.24
C LEU A 38 -2.33 15.59 0.82
N PRO A 39 -1.22 16.10 1.38
CA PRO A 39 -0.55 17.29 0.88
C PRO A 39 0.14 17.01 -0.46
N GLU A 40 0.68 18.05 -1.10
CA GLU A 40 1.51 17.92 -2.30
C GLU A 40 2.74 17.05 -2.01
N GLY A 41 3.09 16.19 -2.98
CA GLY A 41 4.23 15.29 -2.92
C GLY A 41 4.62 14.81 -4.31
N ASP A 42 5.80 14.23 -4.44
CA ASP A 42 6.30 13.68 -5.69
C ASP A 42 5.91 12.21 -5.85
N LEU A 43 5.77 11.48 -4.74
CA LEU A 43 5.23 10.13 -4.71
C LEU A 43 3.94 10.12 -3.88
N LEU A 44 2.88 9.55 -4.44
CA LEU A 44 1.60 9.30 -3.78
C LEU A 44 1.33 7.80 -3.78
N ILE A 45 0.96 7.26 -2.65
CA ILE A 45 0.59 5.84 -2.50
C ILE A 45 -0.77 5.77 -1.82
N TYR A 46 -1.57 4.80 -2.23
CA TYR A 46 -2.87 4.51 -1.63
C TYR A 46 -3.13 3.01 -1.58
N ALA A 47 -3.75 2.56 -0.52
CA ALA A 47 -4.27 1.21 -0.39
C ALA A 47 -5.67 1.20 0.25
N ASN A 48 -6.60 0.48 -0.38
CA ASN A 48 -7.92 0.15 0.16
C ASN A 48 -7.86 -1.23 0.79
N LEU A 49 -7.94 -1.28 2.10
CA LEU A 49 -7.83 -2.52 2.88
C LEU A 49 -9.20 -3.14 3.19
N LYS A 50 -10.32 -2.41 2.96
CA LYS A 50 -11.68 -2.92 3.19
C LYS A 50 -11.96 -4.29 2.56
N PRO A 51 -11.56 -4.56 1.29
CA PRO A 51 -11.78 -5.87 0.70
C PRO A 51 -11.01 -6.99 1.39
N LEU A 52 -9.86 -6.69 2.01
CA LEU A 52 -9.08 -7.69 2.73
C LEU A 52 -9.82 -8.24 3.95
N HIS A 53 -10.67 -7.43 4.57
CA HIS A 53 -11.54 -7.87 5.68
C HIS A 53 -12.62 -8.87 5.21
N LEU A 54 -12.98 -8.87 3.92
CA LEU A 54 -13.97 -9.77 3.35
C LEU A 54 -13.38 -11.12 2.91
N PHE A 55 -12.08 -11.18 2.63
CA PHE A 55 -11.40 -12.37 2.12
C PHE A 55 -10.93 -13.33 3.21
N ASP A 56 -11.48 -13.22 4.44
CA ASP A 56 -11.16 -14.12 5.55
C ASP A 56 -9.63 -14.24 5.82
N LEU A 57 -8.89 -13.18 5.48
CA LEU A 57 -7.49 -13.04 5.89
C LEU A 57 -7.39 -12.98 7.42
N ALA A 58 -8.50 -12.75 8.10
CA ALA A 58 -8.64 -12.94 9.54
C ALA A 58 -8.41 -14.39 10.00
N ASN A 59 -8.51 -15.39 9.10
CA ASN A 59 -8.11 -16.78 9.36
C ASN A 59 -6.59 -17.03 9.13
N ALA A 60 -5.89 -16.13 8.50
CA ALA A 60 -4.45 -16.03 8.67
C ALA A 60 -4.22 -15.54 10.09
N GLY A 61 -3.86 -16.40 11.02
CA GLY A 61 -3.75 -16.10 12.44
C GLY A 61 -3.15 -14.72 12.75
N PRO A 62 -3.30 -14.22 13.98
CA PRO A 62 -2.86 -12.86 14.32
C PRO A 62 -1.39 -12.69 13.93
N ILE A 63 -1.06 -11.56 13.29
CA ILE A 63 0.33 -11.14 13.09
C ILE A 63 1.00 -11.25 14.47
N LYS A 64 2.18 -11.89 14.55
CA LYS A 64 2.91 -11.94 15.81
C LYS A 64 3.09 -10.53 16.34
N MET A 65 2.40 -10.24 17.43
CA MET A 65 2.51 -8.96 18.11
C MET A 65 3.76 -9.01 18.98
N GLU A 66 4.88 -8.53 18.45
CA GLU A 66 6.15 -8.43 19.17
C GLU A 66 6.64 -6.98 19.18
N GLY A 67 7.39 -6.59 20.21
CA GLY A 67 8.01 -5.29 20.33
C GLY A 67 7.02 -4.12 20.30
N GLU A 68 7.39 -3.04 19.62
CA GLU A 68 6.64 -1.78 19.58
C GLU A 68 5.21 -1.93 19.05
N TYR A 69 4.96 -2.84 18.11
CA TYR A 69 3.61 -3.08 17.60
C TYR A 69 2.69 -3.66 18.68
N LYS A 70 3.20 -4.57 19.50
CA LYS A 70 2.43 -5.09 20.64
C LYS A 70 2.08 -3.99 21.63
N ASP A 71 3.05 -3.16 21.98
CA ASP A 71 2.84 -2.05 22.90
C ASP A 71 1.83 -1.03 22.35
N PHE A 72 1.87 -0.77 21.04
CA PHE A 72 0.89 0.06 20.35
C PHE A 72 -0.52 -0.52 20.44
N VAL A 73 -0.69 -1.82 20.14
CA VAL A 73 -1.99 -2.51 20.22
C VAL A 73 -2.52 -2.53 21.65
N ASP A 74 -1.67 -2.83 22.64
CA ASP A 74 -2.06 -2.88 24.05
C ASP A 74 -2.55 -1.51 24.55
N GLN A 75 -1.94 -0.42 24.09
CA GLN A 75 -2.30 0.95 24.50
C GLN A 75 -3.49 1.52 23.73
N THR A 76 -3.57 1.28 22.43
CA THR A 76 -4.59 1.87 21.56
C THR A 76 -5.78 0.94 21.28
N GLY A 77 -5.58 -0.37 21.36
CA GLY A 77 -6.55 -1.39 20.98
C GLY A 77 -6.69 -1.55 19.46
N ILE A 78 -5.84 -0.87 18.66
CA ILE A 78 -5.91 -0.89 17.20
C ILE A 78 -5.11 -2.07 16.66
N GLN A 79 -5.76 -2.89 15.86
CA GLN A 79 -5.14 -3.92 15.02
C GLN A 79 -5.28 -3.51 13.56
N PHE A 80 -4.17 -3.22 12.90
CA PHE A 80 -4.19 -2.67 11.54
C PHE A 80 -4.96 -3.56 10.56
N GLU A 81 -4.78 -4.87 10.65
CA GLU A 81 -5.44 -5.87 9.82
C GLU A 81 -6.97 -5.91 9.97
N ARG A 82 -7.50 -5.43 11.10
CA ARG A 82 -8.94 -5.42 11.42
C ARG A 82 -9.58 -4.04 11.32
N ASP A 83 -8.85 -3.03 11.79
CA ASP A 83 -9.44 -1.72 12.08
C ASP A 83 -9.11 -0.67 11.02
N LEU A 84 -8.15 -0.95 10.12
CA LEU A 84 -7.70 -0.03 9.09
C LEU A 84 -8.42 -0.28 7.76
N ASP A 85 -9.16 0.70 7.29
CA ASP A 85 -9.95 0.64 6.05
C ASP A 85 -9.18 1.18 4.84
N GLU A 86 -8.47 2.31 5.00
CA GLU A 86 -7.71 2.96 3.94
C GLU A 86 -6.40 3.54 4.49
N VAL A 87 -5.36 3.50 3.68
CA VAL A 87 -4.08 4.18 3.92
C VAL A 87 -3.71 4.99 2.70
N ALA A 88 -3.27 6.21 2.92
CA ALA A 88 -2.66 7.02 1.87
C ALA A 88 -1.39 7.70 2.40
N MET A 89 -0.39 7.83 1.53
CA MET A 89 0.88 8.47 1.84
C MET A 89 1.27 9.42 0.70
N SER A 90 1.78 10.59 1.04
CA SER A 90 2.55 11.45 0.15
C SER A 90 3.98 11.54 0.65
N ARG A 91 4.91 11.50 -0.27
CA ARG A 91 6.35 11.61 0.01
C ARG A 91 6.95 12.68 -0.89
N ARG A 92 7.92 13.40 -0.34
CA ARG A 92 8.75 14.36 -1.04
C ARG A 92 10.19 14.24 -0.55
N ASP A 93 11.14 14.21 -1.45
CA ASP A 93 12.55 14.32 -1.10
C ASP A 93 12.88 15.75 -0.72
N THR A 94 13.72 15.93 0.32
CA THR A 94 14.21 17.27 0.66
C THR A 94 15.13 17.78 -0.44
N PRO A 95 15.22 19.11 -0.63
CA PRO A 95 16.07 19.69 -1.68
C PRO A 95 17.55 19.29 -1.59
N ASP A 96 18.01 18.95 -0.40
CA ASP A 96 19.38 18.48 -0.15
C ASP A 96 19.52 16.94 -0.32
N GLY A 97 18.41 16.23 -0.58
CA GLY A 97 18.39 14.78 -0.78
C GLY A 97 18.82 13.94 0.43
N ARG A 98 18.89 14.56 1.62
CA ARG A 98 19.35 13.88 2.84
C ARG A 98 18.25 13.24 3.63
N ASP A 99 17.05 13.83 3.58
CA ASP A 99 15.89 13.39 4.34
C ASP A 99 14.70 13.15 3.41
N VAL A 100 13.78 12.34 3.89
CA VAL A 100 12.51 12.06 3.24
C VAL A 100 11.40 12.66 4.10
N GLU A 101 10.66 13.58 3.52
CA GLU A 101 9.45 14.13 4.11
C GLU A 101 8.24 13.34 3.67
N SER A 102 7.41 12.90 4.62
CA SER A 102 6.18 12.15 4.34
C SER A 102 4.98 12.71 5.11
N SER A 103 3.80 12.42 4.57
CA SER A 103 2.54 12.60 5.26
C SER A 103 1.67 11.39 5.01
N GLU A 104 1.02 10.90 6.05
CA GLU A 104 0.26 9.67 6.05
C GLU A 104 -1.15 9.94 6.58
N ILE A 105 -2.14 9.35 5.93
CA ILE A 105 -3.54 9.41 6.34
C ILE A 105 -4.03 7.98 6.47
N PHE A 106 -4.54 7.69 7.65
CA PHE A 106 -5.18 6.42 7.98
C PHE A 106 -6.67 6.64 8.19
N VAL A 107 -7.50 5.85 7.57
CA VAL A 107 -8.95 5.85 7.74
C VAL A 107 -9.36 4.49 8.27
N GLY A 108 -10.16 4.46 9.33
CA GLY A 108 -10.54 3.20 9.95
C GLY A 108 -11.47 3.37 11.15
N ARG A 109 -11.57 2.31 11.93
CA ARG A 109 -12.42 2.24 13.12
C ARG A 109 -11.55 2.32 14.38
N PHE A 110 -11.28 3.54 14.83
CA PHE A 110 -10.36 3.80 15.93
C PHE A 110 -11.10 4.27 17.19
N ASP A 111 -10.66 3.79 18.35
CA ASP A 111 -11.05 4.35 19.64
C ASP A 111 -10.35 5.71 19.84
N GLN A 112 -11.10 6.77 19.59
CA GLN A 112 -10.60 8.14 19.62
C GLN A 112 -10.05 8.53 21.02
N GLU A 113 -10.67 8.05 22.10
CA GLU A 113 -10.24 8.41 23.47
C GLU A 113 -8.93 7.70 23.86
N ARG A 114 -8.77 6.44 23.47
CA ARG A 114 -7.50 5.71 23.67
C ARG A 114 -6.37 6.33 22.85
N LEU A 115 -6.62 6.63 21.58
CA LEU A 115 -5.65 7.28 20.72
C LEU A 115 -5.24 8.65 21.22
N LYS A 116 -6.20 9.45 21.69
CA LYS A 116 -5.92 10.76 22.27
C LYS A 116 -4.98 10.64 23.48
N LYS A 117 -5.25 9.70 24.39
CA LYS A 117 -4.37 9.43 25.54
C LYS A 117 -3.00 8.97 25.09
N TYR A 118 -2.94 8.08 24.11
CA TYR A 118 -1.68 7.58 23.55
C TYR A 118 -0.83 8.72 22.99
N PHE A 119 -1.40 9.59 22.15
CA PHE A 119 -0.68 10.75 21.62
C PHE A 119 -0.30 11.76 22.70
N GLN A 120 -1.16 12.00 23.68
CA GLN A 120 -0.84 12.87 24.82
C GLN A 120 0.37 12.37 25.62
N ASN A 121 0.50 11.05 25.77
CA ASN A 121 1.62 10.44 26.50
C ASN A 121 2.95 10.52 25.72
N LEU A 122 2.89 10.46 24.40
CA LEU A 122 4.08 10.52 23.54
C LEU A 122 4.49 11.94 23.17
N ALA A 123 3.57 12.90 23.27
CA ALA A 123 3.79 14.25 22.78
C ALA A 123 4.82 15.01 23.62
N SER A 124 5.83 15.58 22.97
CA SER A 124 6.72 16.59 23.54
C SER A 124 6.11 18.00 23.56
N GLY A 125 5.01 18.20 22.82
CA GLY A 125 4.27 19.45 22.73
C GLY A 125 2.99 19.26 21.92
N SER A 126 2.12 20.26 21.95
CA SER A 126 0.91 20.28 21.15
C SER A 126 0.53 21.70 20.76
N GLU A 127 -0.18 21.86 19.66
CA GLU A 127 -0.80 23.09 19.21
C GLU A 127 -2.29 22.86 18.90
N GLN A 128 -3.09 23.92 18.97
CA GLN A 128 -4.46 23.92 18.52
C GLN A 128 -4.53 24.62 17.16
N TYR A 129 -5.00 23.89 16.15
CA TYR A 129 -5.29 24.47 14.86
C TYR A 129 -6.74 24.19 14.49
N ARG A 130 -7.56 25.26 14.38
CA ARG A 130 -9.02 25.15 14.37
C ARG A 130 -9.48 24.35 15.62
N ASP A 131 -10.38 23.37 15.44
CA ASP A 131 -10.88 22.51 16.52
C ASP A 131 -10.10 21.20 16.66
N VAL A 132 -8.88 21.12 16.11
CA VAL A 132 -8.04 19.91 16.09
C VAL A 132 -6.77 20.15 16.90
N THR A 133 -6.47 19.22 17.81
CA THR A 133 -5.18 19.18 18.50
C THR A 133 -4.15 18.47 17.64
N VAL A 134 -3.05 19.13 17.35
CA VAL A 134 -1.87 18.57 16.67
C VAL A 134 -0.83 18.27 17.72
N TYR A 135 -0.43 17.01 17.84
CA TYR A 135 0.58 16.51 18.78
C TYR A 135 1.94 16.49 18.10
N SER A 136 2.96 17.05 18.74
CA SER A 136 4.35 16.95 18.30
C SER A 136 5.06 15.85 19.07
N ILE A 137 5.53 14.80 18.37
CA ILE A 137 6.17 13.62 18.92
C ILE A 137 7.60 13.60 18.44
N SER A 138 8.57 13.53 19.37
CA SER A 138 9.98 13.39 19.01
C SER A 138 10.32 11.91 18.78
N HIS A 139 10.80 11.58 17.59
CA HIS A 139 11.20 10.23 17.23
C HIS A 139 12.49 10.27 16.41
N GLU A 140 13.55 9.60 16.89
CA GLU A 140 14.86 9.49 16.21
C GLU A 140 15.47 10.84 15.74
N GLY A 141 15.28 11.90 16.53
CA GLY A 141 15.79 13.24 16.20
C GLY A 141 14.89 14.05 15.25
N HIS A 142 13.77 13.50 14.81
CA HIS A 142 12.79 14.18 13.98
C HIS A 142 11.51 14.48 14.79
N ILE A 143 10.75 15.48 14.36
CA ILE A 143 9.45 15.79 14.92
C ILE A 143 8.39 15.22 13.99
N VAL A 144 7.61 14.27 14.50
CA VAL A 144 6.40 13.77 13.83
C VAL A 144 5.21 14.52 14.41
N ARG A 145 4.40 15.14 13.56
CA ARG A 145 3.13 15.75 13.95
C ARG A 145 2.00 14.78 13.68
N ALA A 146 1.17 14.54 14.67
CA ALA A 146 0.01 13.65 14.56
C ALA A 146 -1.27 14.38 14.97
N ALA A 147 -2.37 14.08 14.29
CA ALA A 147 -3.68 14.65 14.59
C ALA A 147 -4.79 13.61 14.43
N LEU A 148 -5.78 13.66 15.33
CA LEU A 148 -7.01 12.90 15.21
C LEU A 148 -8.05 13.76 14.50
N LEU A 149 -8.52 13.29 13.36
CA LEU A 149 -9.50 13.98 12.54
C LEU A 149 -10.88 13.33 12.69
N ALA A 150 -11.93 14.10 12.42
CA ALA A 150 -13.29 13.60 12.47
C ALA A 150 -13.50 12.42 11.49
N GLY A 151 -14.40 11.49 11.85
CA GLY A 151 -14.79 10.37 10.98
C GLY A 151 -13.77 9.23 10.95
N GLY A 152 -13.07 8.95 12.07
CA GLY A 152 -12.16 7.80 12.17
C GLY A 152 -10.91 7.96 11.32
N LYS A 153 -10.32 9.16 11.31
CA LYS A 153 -9.10 9.44 10.55
C LYS A 153 -7.95 9.85 11.47
N ILE A 154 -6.76 9.43 11.11
CA ILE A 154 -5.50 9.83 11.73
C ILE A 154 -4.63 10.43 10.64
N ALA A 155 -4.05 11.59 10.90
CA ALA A 155 -3.02 12.18 10.06
C ALA A 155 -1.70 12.19 10.81
N ALA A 156 -0.61 11.84 10.12
CA ALA A 156 0.75 11.95 10.62
C ALA A 156 1.64 12.60 9.55
N THR A 157 2.62 13.39 9.97
CA THR A 157 3.63 13.96 9.06
C THR A 157 4.93 14.24 9.79
N ASN A 158 6.07 13.94 9.11
CA ASN A 158 7.40 14.30 9.57
C ASN A 158 7.94 15.55 8.85
N MET A 159 7.11 16.24 8.06
CA MET A 159 7.53 17.44 7.37
C MET A 159 8.00 18.51 8.38
N ARG A 160 9.09 19.23 8.03
CA ARG A 160 9.77 20.16 8.93
C ARG A 160 8.87 21.28 9.44
N SER A 161 7.96 21.77 8.59
CA SER A 161 7.03 22.84 8.94
C SER A 161 5.64 22.32 9.32
N PRO A 162 4.81 23.09 10.05
CA PRO A 162 3.47 22.70 10.44
C PRO A 162 2.43 22.85 9.32
N GLU A 163 2.72 23.63 8.27
CA GLU A 163 1.75 23.97 7.22
C GLU A 163 1.15 22.76 6.50
N PRO A 164 1.89 21.67 6.22
CA PRO A 164 1.31 20.47 5.64
C PRO A 164 0.23 19.84 6.52
N MET A 165 0.44 19.77 7.84
CA MET A 165 -0.59 19.29 8.78
C MET A 165 -1.79 20.23 8.81
N HIS A 166 -1.58 21.55 8.85
CA HIS A 166 -2.67 22.53 8.75
C HIS A 166 -3.43 22.37 7.44
N GLY A 167 -2.74 22.15 6.32
CA GLY A 167 -3.36 21.90 5.04
C GLY A 167 -4.21 20.63 5.00
N ILE A 168 -3.77 19.55 5.66
CA ILE A 168 -4.54 18.31 5.83
C ILE A 168 -5.83 18.60 6.62
N ILE A 169 -5.71 19.30 7.75
CA ILE A 169 -6.85 19.68 8.58
C ILE A 169 -7.84 20.54 7.77
N ASP A 170 -7.35 21.56 7.05
CA ASP A 170 -8.19 22.43 6.22
C ASP A 170 -8.99 21.66 5.17
N ARG A 171 -8.41 20.59 4.59
CA ARG A 171 -9.10 19.76 3.61
C ARG A 171 -10.25 18.96 4.21
N THR A 172 -10.29 18.71 5.52
CA THR A 172 -11.43 18.06 6.16
C THR A 172 -12.68 18.94 6.19
N PHE A 173 -12.51 20.27 6.17
CA PHE A 173 -13.60 21.26 6.19
C PHE A 173 -14.03 21.75 4.81
N LYS A 174 -13.26 21.46 3.78
CA LYS A 174 -13.55 21.86 2.39
C LYS A 174 -13.72 20.61 1.55
N SER A 175 -14.53 20.71 0.47
CA SER A 175 -14.57 19.65 -0.56
C SER A 175 -13.15 19.46 -1.10
N SER A 176 -12.44 18.49 -0.55
CA SER A 176 -11.05 18.27 -0.86
C SER A 176 -10.88 17.82 -2.31
N ARG A 177 -9.92 18.42 -3.00
CA ARG A 177 -9.57 18.02 -4.36
C ARG A 177 -8.28 17.20 -4.42
N GLY A 178 -7.63 16.93 -3.28
CA GLY A 178 -6.34 16.23 -3.21
C GLY A 178 -5.17 17.03 -3.79
N PRO A 179 -3.96 16.44 -3.79
CA PRO A 179 -2.77 17.03 -4.40
C PRO A 179 -2.89 17.12 -5.93
N THR A 180 -2.10 18.01 -6.54
CA THR A 180 -2.11 18.27 -7.99
C THR A 180 -1.82 17.00 -8.79
N LEU A 181 -0.77 16.26 -8.41
CA LEU A 181 -0.37 15.02 -9.07
C LEU A 181 -1.50 13.97 -9.09
N LEU A 182 -2.28 13.88 -8.00
CA LEU A 182 -3.44 12.99 -7.95
C LEU A 182 -4.54 13.42 -8.92
N LYS A 183 -4.83 14.71 -9.04
CA LYS A 183 -5.87 15.21 -9.96
C LYS A 183 -5.51 14.96 -11.42
N GLU A 184 -4.23 15.10 -11.75
CA GLU A 184 -3.73 14.94 -13.11
C GLU A 184 -3.79 13.48 -13.56
N HIS A 185 -3.49 12.52 -12.66
CA HIS A 185 -3.30 11.11 -13.01
C HIS A 185 -4.31 10.15 -12.40
N TYR A 186 -5.32 10.62 -11.65
CA TYR A 186 -6.31 9.71 -11.06
C TYR A 186 -7.13 8.96 -12.11
N SER A 187 -7.40 9.59 -13.26
CA SER A 187 -8.11 8.95 -14.37
C SER A 187 -7.32 7.82 -15.05
N ASP A 188 -5.99 7.79 -14.87
CA ASP A 188 -5.11 6.77 -15.43
C ASP A 188 -5.11 5.50 -14.57
N ILE A 189 -5.60 5.60 -13.32
CA ILE A 189 -5.73 4.45 -12.42
C ILE A 189 -6.95 3.62 -12.82
N PRO A 190 -6.78 2.32 -13.13
CA PRO A 190 -7.90 1.46 -13.48
C PRO A 190 -8.95 1.37 -12.37
N LEU A 191 -10.21 1.42 -12.74
CA LEU A 191 -11.34 1.28 -11.79
C LEU A 191 -11.23 -0.03 -11.00
N GLY A 192 -11.54 0.05 -9.69
CA GLY A 192 -11.49 -1.09 -8.80
C GLY A 192 -10.08 -1.47 -8.34
N SER A 193 -9.10 -0.58 -8.51
CA SER A 193 -7.76 -0.78 -7.95
C SER A 193 -7.82 -0.81 -6.42
N LEU A 194 -7.22 -1.87 -5.83
CA LEU A 194 -7.08 -2.03 -4.39
C LEU A 194 -5.96 -1.16 -3.83
N ALA A 195 -4.91 -1.00 -4.61
CA ALA A 195 -3.79 -0.12 -4.30
C ALA A 195 -3.30 0.54 -5.58
N TRP A 196 -2.69 1.71 -5.43
CA TRP A 196 -2.04 2.42 -6.52
C TRP A 196 -0.93 3.31 -5.99
N LEU A 197 -0.04 3.67 -6.88
CA LEU A 197 0.97 4.70 -6.67
C LEU A 197 1.02 5.63 -7.90
N ILE A 198 1.38 6.88 -7.65
CA ILE A 198 1.72 7.86 -8.68
C ILE A 198 3.05 8.47 -8.27
N ASP A 199 4.05 8.33 -9.10
CA ASP A 199 5.41 8.77 -8.83
C ASP A 199 5.91 9.71 -9.93
N ARG A 200 6.31 10.90 -9.54
CA ARG A 200 6.93 11.89 -10.44
C ARG A 200 8.43 11.69 -10.38
N ILE A 201 8.99 11.11 -11.42
CA ILE A 201 10.43 10.95 -11.58
C ILE A 201 11.05 12.33 -11.83
N PRO A 202 12.00 12.80 -10.98
CA PRO A 202 12.63 14.10 -11.17
C PRO A 202 13.44 14.14 -12.47
N SER A 203 13.99 15.31 -12.79
CA SER A 203 14.74 15.54 -14.05
C SER A 203 15.95 14.60 -14.25
N LYS A 204 16.45 13.98 -13.18
CA LYS A 204 17.47 12.93 -13.28
C LYS A 204 16.79 11.58 -13.47
N PRO A 205 17.29 10.74 -14.40
CA PRO A 205 16.80 9.38 -14.55
C PRO A 205 16.86 8.61 -13.22
N ASP A 206 15.83 7.85 -12.94
CA ASP A 206 15.77 6.96 -11.78
C ASP A 206 16.04 5.51 -12.19
N ASN A 207 16.71 4.77 -11.32
CA ASN A 207 17.12 3.40 -11.55
C ASN A 207 16.36 2.45 -10.60
N ILE A 208 15.37 1.77 -11.14
CA ILE A 208 14.59 0.78 -10.40
C ILE A 208 15.35 -0.56 -10.42
N GLN A 209 15.72 -1.04 -9.24
CA GLN A 209 16.28 -2.39 -9.10
C GLN A 209 15.16 -3.43 -9.19
N LEU A 210 15.24 -4.27 -10.22
CA LEU A 210 14.30 -5.37 -10.41
C LEU A 210 14.85 -6.67 -9.78
N PRO A 211 13.97 -7.62 -9.41
CA PRO A 211 14.41 -8.94 -8.96
C PRO A 211 15.34 -9.61 -9.99
N GLY A 212 16.40 -10.25 -9.51
CA GLY A 212 17.42 -10.86 -10.39
C GLY A 212 18.60 -9.94 -10.70
N GLY A 213 18.69 -8.75 -10.06
CA GLY A 213 19.83 -7.84 -10.22
C GLY A 213 19.76 -6.95 -11.46
N PHE A 214 18.60 -6.90 -12.11
CA PHE A 214 18.39 -6.03 -13.26
C PHE A 214 18.02 -4.62 -12.86
N THR A 215 18.44 -3.64 -13.63
CA THR A 215 18.12 -2.24 -13.43
C THR A 215 17.29 -1.73 -14.59
N LEU A 216 16.07 -1.26 -14.30
CA LEU A 216 15.26 -0.53 -15.27
C LEU A 216 15.48 0.96 -15.03
N THR A 217 16.00 1.65 -16.02
CA THR A 217 16.20 3.11 -15.96
C THR A 217 14.95 3.80 -16.49
N LEU A 218 14.29 4.58 -15.64
CA LEU A 218 13.22 5.48 -16.07
C LEU A 218 13.82 6.83 -16.45
N PRO A 219 13.42 7.39 -17.59
CA PRO A 219 13.87 8.73 -17.98
C PRO A 219 13.41 9.78 -16.95
N GLY A 220 14.19 10.85 -16.79
CA GLY A 220 13.76 11.98 -15.99
C GLY A 220 12.54 12.70 -16.56
N ASP A 221 11.88 13.51 -15.74
CA ASP A 221 10.66 14.28 -16.07
C ASP A 221 9.52 13.39 -16.59
N THR A 222 9.39 12.17 -16.05
CA THR A 222 8.30 11.23 -16.34
C THR A 222 7.39 11.04 -15.14
N VAL A 223 6.19 10.51 -15.37
CA VAL A 223 5.29 10.09 -14.30
C VAL A 223 5.01 8.59 -14.46
N ALA A 224 5.17 7.86 -13.37
CA ALA A 224 4.79 6.44 -13.30
C ALA A 224 3.50 6.28 -12.50
N VAL A 225 2.51 5.57 -13.07
CA VAL A 225 1.25 5.24 -12.40
C VAL A 225 1.17 3.73 -12.26
N GLY A 226 1.33 3.23 -11.05
CA GLY A 226 1.21 1.82 -10.72
C GLY A 226 -0.16 1.50 -10.12
N SER A 227 -0.70 0.32 -10.39
CA SER A 227 -1.97 -0.12 -9.83
C SER A 227 -2.02 -1.62 -9.60
N LEU A 228 -2.79 -2.02 -8.59
CA LEU A 228 -3.04 -3.39 -8.20
C LEU A 228 -4.54 -3.64 -8.12
N ARG A 229 -5.05 -4.64 -8.86
CA ARG A 229 -6.43 -5.08 -8.81
C ARG A 229 -6.52 -6.56 -8.48
N TYR A 230 -7.65 -6.99 -7.95
CA TYR A 230 -7.94 -8.40 -7.74
C TYR A 230 -9.14 -8.85 -8.58
N ALA A 231 -8.92 -9.91 -9.37
CA ALA A 231 -9.95 -10.56 -10.19
C ALA A 231 -9.70 -12.08 -10.22
N GLY A 232 -9.69 -12.73 -9.02
CA GLY A 232 -9.29 -14.13 -8.87
C GLY A 232 -7.77 -14.35 -8.86
N SER A 233 -7.01 -13.39 -9.36
CA SER A 233 -5.55 -13.24 -9.28
C SER A 233 -5.24 -11.76 -9.08
N LEU A 234 -4.02 -11.41 -8.65
CA LEU A 234 -3.60 -10.01 -8.61
C LEU A 234 -3.15 -9.57 -10.00
N LEU A 235 -3.76 -8.53 -10.50
CA LEU A 235 -3.43 -7.86 -11.74
C LEU A 235 -2.63 -6.60 -11.43
N LEU A 236 -1.37 -6.60 -11.82
CA LEU A 236 -0.47 -5.46 -11.73
C LEU A 236 -0.50 -4.72 -13.06
N ARG A 237 -0.52 -3.39 -13.00
CA ARG A 237 -0.31 -2.52 -14.16
C ARG A 237 0.54 -1.33 -13.73
N ALA A 238 1.50 -0.96 -14.58
CA ALA A 238 2.24 0.28 -14.45
C ALA A 238 2.31 0.97 -15.82
N ASP A 239 1.94 2.25 -15.84
CA ASP A 239 1.98 3.12 -17.00
C ASP A 239 3.05 4.19 -16.76
N VAL A 240 4.06 4.26 -17.61
CA VAL A 240 5.13 5.27 -17.55
C VAL A 240 4.89 6.30 -18.66
N PHE A 241 4.48 7.49 -18.27
CA PHE A 241 4.20 8.63 -19.14
C PHE A 241 5.50 9.36 -19.44
N ALA A 242 6.07 9.12 -20.61
CA ALA A 242 7.31 9.73 -21.06
C ALA A 242 7.04 11.08 -21.79
N GLN A 243 8.08 11.90 -21.93
CA GLN A 243 7.98 13.19 -22.63
C GLN A 243 7.79 13.04 -24.15
N SER A 244 8.11 11.86 -24.72
CA SER A 244 8.00 11.57 -26.15
C SER A 244 7.82 10.09 -26.40
N GLU A 245 7.28 9.75 -27.58
CA GLU A 245 7.19 8.37 -28.08
C GLU A 245 8.56 7.67 -28.15
N ALA A 246 9.62 8.40 -28.49
CA ALA A 246 10.96 7.89 -28.55
C ALA A 246 11.48 7.45 -27.17
N GLN A 247 11.21 8.25 -26.12
CA GLN A 247 11.54 7.87 -24.75
C GLN A 247 10.72 6.67 -24.27
N ALA A 248 9.41 6.66 -24.54
CA ALA A 248 8.57 5.50 -24.22
C ALA A 248 9.07 4.23 -24.89
N LYS A 249 9.46 4.32 -26.18
CA LYS A 249 10.06 3.21 -26.92
C LYS A 249 11.35 2.73 -26.25
N GLN A 250 12.21 3.62 -25.83
CA GLN A 250 13.46 3.27 -25.15
C GLN A 250 13.20 2.48 -23.86
N VAL A 251 12.22 2.89 -23.05
CA VAL A 251 11.81 2.18 -21.83
C VAL A 251 11.32 0.77 -22.20
N VAL A 252 10.44 0.67 -23.20
CA VAL A 252 9.86 -0.61 -23.66
C VAL A 252 10.95 -1.55 -24.18
N ASP A 253 11.86 -1.06 -25.03
CA ASP A 253 12.93 -1.86 -25.62
C ASP A 253 13.89 -2.37 -24.52
N SER A 254 14.27 -1.49 -23.56
CA SER A 254 15.09 -1.87 -22.41
C SER A 254 14.42 -2.96 -21.58
N ALA A 255 13.16 -2.77 -21.22
CA ALA A 255 12.41 -3.73 -20.42
C ALA A 255 12.25 -5.08 -21.14
N ASN A 256 11.92 -5.08 -22.42
CA ASN A 256 11.79 -6.31 -23.22
C ASN A 256 13.13 -7.06 -23.36
N THR A 257 14.25 -6.33 -23.46
CA THR A 257 15.60 -6.94 -23.48
C THR A 257 15.87 -7.67 -22.17
N HIS A 258 15.59 -7.05 -21.04
CA HIS A 258 15.74 -7.68 -19.72
C HIS A 258 14.81 -8.88 -19.54
N LEU A 259 13.54 -8.77 -19.94
CA LEU A 259 12.58 -9.87 -19.88
C LEU A 259 13.02 -11.08 -20.74
N ALA A 260 13.54 -10.84 -21.94
CA ALA A 260 14.06 -11.89 -22.81
C ALA A 260 15.24 -12.64 -22.14
N LEU A 261 16.13 -11.90 -21.49
CA LEU A 261 17.27 -12.48 -20.76
C LEU A 261 16.79 -13.34 -19.58
N VAL A 262 15.86 -12.84 -18.75
CA VAL A 262 15.32 -13.60 -17.61
C VAL A 262 14.61 -14.86 -18.08
N ARG A 263 13.80 -14.77 -19.13
CA ARG A 263 13.10 -15.93 -19.71
C ARG A 263 14.09 -16.96 -20.27
N GLY A 264 15.18 -16.51 -20.93
CA GLY A 264 16.24 -17.38 -21.43
C GLY A 264 16.94 -18.14 -20.31
N ILE A 265 17.32 -17.47 -19.23
CA ILE A 265 17.92 -18.10 -18.03
C ILE A 265 16.96 -19.15 -17.44
N GLY A 266 15.67 -18.80 -17.29
CA GLY A 266 14.65 -19.71 -16.77
C GLY A 266 14.51 -21.00 -17.57
N GLN A 267 14.63 -20.93 -18.91
CA GLN A 267 14.62 -22.10 -19.79
C GLN A 267 15.86 -22.99 -19.59
N ILE A 268 17.05 -22.39 -19.43
CA ILE A 268 18.30 -23.13 -19.22
C ILE A 268 18.30 -23.85 -17.86
N MET A 269 17.76 -23.24 -16.80
CA MET A 269 17.72 -23.80 -15.46
C MET A 269 16.72 -24.98 -15.31
N GLY A 270 15.74 -25.12 -16.20
CA GLY A 270 14.77 -26.21 -16.22
C GLY A 270 14.09 -26.43 -14.87
N ASN A 271 14.08 -27.68 -14.36
CA ASN A 271 13.48 -28.05 -13.08
C ASN A 271 14.27 -27.57 -11.83
N ARG A 272 15.46 -27.02 -12.00
CA ARG A 272 16.25 -26.38 -10.92
C ARG A 272 15.94 -24.89 -10.78
N GLY A 273 15.04 -24.36 -11.59
CA GLY A 273 14.60 -22.96 -11.57
C GLY A 273 13.56 -22.64 -10.47
N PRO A 274 13.06 -21.39 -10.45
CA PRO A 274 12.04 -20.95 -9.51
C PRO A 274 10.78 -21.81 -9.56
N ASP A 275 10.00 -21.81 -8.46
CA ASP A 275 8.69 -22.43 -8.36
C ASP A 275 7.82 -22.14 -9.61
N LYS A 276 7.00 -23.14 -9.99
CA LYS A 276 6.12 -23.06 -11.19
C LYS A 276 5.25 -21.80 -11.21
N ASP A 277 4.74 -21.41 -10.03
CA ASP A 277 3.86 -20.26 -9.91
C ASP A 277 4.64 -18.94 -10.07
N ILE A 278 5.86 -18.87 -9.53
CA ILE A 278 6.78 -17.74 -9.73
C ILE A 278 7.12 -17.61 -11.21
N ARG A 279 7.39 -18.72 -11.87
CA ARG A 279 7.65 -18.74 -13.31
C ARG A 279 6.44 -18.24 -14.10
N ALA A 280 5.23 -18.71 -13.77
CA ALA A 280 4.00 -18.26 -14.43
C ALA A 280 3.76 -16.75 -14.23
N ALA A 281 4.07 -16.20 -13.04
CA ALA A 281 4.01 -14.76 -12.82
C ALA A 281 5.00 -13.99 -13.73
N PHE A 282 6.24 -14.44 -13.85
CA PHE A 282 7.23 -13.83 -14.73
C PHE A 282 6.86 -13.96 -16.22
N GLU A 283 6.34 -15.09 -16.65
CA GLU A 283 5.88 -15.31 -18.03
C GLU A 283 4.69 -14.41 -18.39
N SER A 284 3.87 -14.04 -17.40
CA SER A 284 2.72 -13.14 -17.57
C SER A 284 3.10 -11.68 -17.80
N ILE A 285 4.34 -11.29 -17.51
CA ILE A 285 4.78 -9.89 -17.67
C ILE A 285 4.76 -9.55 -19.17
N GLN A 286 4.03 -8.49 -19.49
CA GLN A 286 3.97 -7.92 -20.84
C GLN A 286 4.38 -6.45 -20.77
N VAL A 287 5.10 -6.01 -21.79
CA VAL A 287 5.50 -4.61 -21.97
C VAL A 287 5.13 -4.17 -23.37
N ALA A 288 4.38 -3.10 -23.47
CA ALA A 288 3.91 -2.55 -24.74
C ALA A 288 4.05 -1.02 -24.74
N GLN A 289 4.18 -0.42 -25.92
CA GLN A 289 4.12 1.01 -26.11
C GLN A 289 2.72 1.41 -26.56
N LYS A 290 2.21 2.50 -26.00
CA LYS A 290 1.01 3.19 -26.46
C LYS A 290 1.31 4.68 -26.53
N GLU A 291 1.55 5.18 -27.74
CA GLU A 291 1.99 6.57 -27.93
C GLU A 291 3.24 6.89 -27.10
N ASN A 292 3.19 7.89 -26.24
CA ASN A 292 4.26 8.27 -25.32
C ASN A 292 4.21 7.52 -23.97
N VAL A 293 3.44 6.44 -23.85
CA VAL A 293 3.30 5.66 -22.61
C VAL A 293 3.90 4.26 -22.79
N ALA A 294 4.80 3.88 -21.88
CA ALA A 294 5.21 2.50 -21.73
C ALA A 294 4.31 1.78 -20.72
N VAL A 295 3.62 0.73 -21.16
CA VAL A 295 2.61 0.00 -20.37
C VAL A 295 3.18 -1.35 -19.98
N PHE A 296 3.23 -1.61 -18.68
CA PHE A 296 3.63 -2.86 -18.06
C PHE A 296 2.41 -3.53 -17.46
N THR A 297 2.26 -4.84 -17.69
CA THR A 297 1.22 -5.63 -17.01
C THR A 297 1.81 -6.94 -16.54
N ALA A 298 1.30 -7.44 -15.41
CA ALA A 298 1.64 -8.75 -14.87
C ALA A 298 0.45 -9.33 -14.11
N THR A 299 0.41 -10.67 -14.04
CA THR A 299 -0.59 -11.42 -13.28
C THR A 299 0.11 -12.28 -12.24
N ILE A 300 -0.21 -12.05 -10.96
CA ILE A 300 0.30 -12.88 -9.87
C ILE A 300 -0.79 -13.90 -9.51
N PRO A 301 -0.56 -15.21 -9.72
CA PRO A 301 -1.50 -16.26 -9.37
C PRO A 301 -1.83 -16.25 -7.88
N GLN A 302 -3.08 -16.61 -7.54
CA GLN A 302 -3.54 -16.67 -6.15
C GLN A 302 -2.70 -17.65 -5.30
N THR A 303 -2.13 -18.68 -5.91
CA THR A 303 -1.25 -19.65 -5.24
C THR A 303 -0.01 -19.01 -4.64
N ILE A 304 0.60 -18.03 -5.31
CA ILE A 304 1.74 -17.26 -4.79
C ILE A 304 1.31 -16.46 -3.55
N LEU A 305 0.15 -15.80 -3.62
CA LEU A 305 -0.36 -15.04 -2.49
C LEU A 305 -0.55 -15.93 -1.25
N LYS A 306 -1.15 -17.10 -1.44
CA LYS A 306 -1.33 -18.06 -0.35
C LYS A 306 0.01 -18.53 0.23
N LYS A 307 1.04 -18.75 -0.60
CA LYS A 307 2.39 -19.11 -0.15
C LYS A 307 3.04 -18.02 0.67
N ILE A 308 3.10 -16.80 0.11
CA ILE A 308 3.65 -15.63 0.83
C ILE A 308 2.96 -15.45 2.17
N TRP A 309 1.63 -15.63 2.19
CA TRP A 309 0.84 -15.50 3.42
C TRP A 309 1.12 -16.61 4.42
N SER A 310 1.27 -17.86 3.95
CA SER A 310 1.60 -19.00 4.83
C SER A 310 3.02 -18.94 5.37
N GLU A 311 3.97 -18.42 4.59
CA GLU A 311 5.37 -18.24 5.02
C GLU A 311 5.54 -17.04 5.97
N ALA A 312 4.68 -16.03 5.85
CA ALA A 312 4.63 -14.90 6.80
C ALA A 312 4.04 -15.32 8.17
N GLN A 313 3.40 -16.48 8.27
CA GLN A 313 3.03 -17.08 9.56
C GLN A 313 4.25 -17.78 10.14
N PRO A 314 4.75 -17.38 11.33
CA PRO A 314 5.82 -18.14 11.98
C PRO A 314 5.34 -19.56 12.22
N GLU A 315 6.16 -20.55 11.87
CA GLU A 315 5.94 -21.94 12.21
C GLU A 315 5.49 -22.04 13.67
N ALA A 316 4.30 -22.62 13.87
CA ALA A 316 3.87 -22.99 15.22
C ALA A 316 5.01 -23.80 15.82
N SER A 317 5.71 -23.22 16.78
CA SER A 317 6.82 -23.88 17.47
C SER A 317 6.34 -25.26 17.89
N THR A 318 6.84 -26.28 17.22
CA THR A 318 6.68 -27.67 17.65
C THR A 318 7.07 -27.68 19.13
N PRO A 319 6.18 -28.09 20.06
CA PRO A 319 6.53 -28.13 21.47
C PRO A 319 7.80 -28.95 21.60
N ALA A 320 8.84 -28.35 22.17
CA ALA A 320 10.09 -29.03 22.43
C ALA A 320 9.76 -30.38 23.08
N PRO A 321 10.36 -31.53 22.63
CA PRO A 321 10.09 -32.82 23.23
C PRO A 321 10.35 -32.70 24.73
N SER A 322 9.33 -32.95 25.52
CA SER A 322 9.41 -32.98 26.98
C SER A 322 10.55 -33.93 27.36
N VAL A 323 11.65 -33.35 27.84
CA VAL A 323 12.75 -34.11 28.40
C VAL A 323 12.21 -34.76 29.66
N THR A 324 11.86 -36.03 29.55
CA THR A 324 11.53 -36.89 30.70
C THR A 324 12.76 -36.94 31.59
N PRO A 325 12.68 -36.56 32.88
CA PRO A 325 13.82 -36.66 33.76
C PRO A 325 14.21 -38.15 33.90
N ASN A 326 15.43 -38.48 33.54
CA ASN A 326 15.99 -39.81 33.68
C ASN A 326 16.16 -40.11 35.19
N PRO A 327 15.49 -41.13 35.80
CA PRO A 327 15.52 -41.40 37.22
C PRO A 327 16.71 -42.28 37.63
N SER A 328 17.90 -42.11 37.08
CA SER A 328 19.07 -42.88 37.42
C SER A 328 20.34 -42.02 37.52
N ALA A 329 20.42 -41.18 38.54
CA ALA A 329 21.69 -40.64 39.01
C ALA A 329 21.91 -41.14 40.46
N THR A 330 22.60 -42.26 40.60
CA THR A 330 23.11 -42.77 41.86
C THR A 330 24.11 -41.79 42.48
N PRO A 331 24.00 -41.41 43.77
CA PRO A 331 24.93 -40.45 44.37
C PRO A 331 26.30 -41.10 44.58
N VAL A 332 27.36 -40.46 44.07
CA VAL A 332 28.76 -40.83 44.31
C VAL A 332 29.16 -40.37 45.71
N PRO A 333 29.76 -41.25 46.57
CA PRO A 333 30.14 -40.88 47.93
C PRO A 333 31.35 -39.94 47.94
N ARG A 334 31.23 -38.82 48.64
CA ARG A 334 32.32 -37.87 48.93
C ARG A 334 33.40 -38.52 49.78
N ARG A 335 34.60 -38.74 49.23
CA ARG A 335 35.83 -39.06 50.00
C ARG A 335 36.25 -37.84 50.82
N ARG A 336 36.23 -37.96 52.14
CA ARG A 336 36.92 -37.08 53.08
C ARG A 336 38.43 -37.26 52.93
N ARG A 337 39.13 -36.16 52.74
CA ARG A 337 40.58 -36.10 52.95
C ARG A 337 40.82 -35.59 54.38
N HIS A 338 41.67 -36.30 55.08
CA HIS A 338 42.39 -35.91 56.31
C HIS A 338 43.49 -34.94 55.94
#